data_506e6ca13aa62fcce87fa8b921f48e2e
#
_entry.id   506e6ca13aa62fcce87fa8b921f48e2e
#
_cell.length_a   1.000
_cell.length_b   1.000
_cell.length_c   1.000
_cell.angle_alpha   90.00
_cell.angle_beta   90.00
_cell.angle_gamma   90.00
#
_symmetry.space_group_name_H-M   'P 1'
#
loop_
_entity.id
_entity.type
_entity.pdbx_description
1 polymer ?
#
loop_
_entity_poly.entity_id
_entity_poly.type
_entity_poly.pdbx_seq_one_letter_code
_entity_poly.pdbx_strand_id
1 'polypeptide(L)'
;MTIKKLFYIAIAGSVLCFCGDMLLGCFYPMEKVGIFHLFPAFSEEWSNATSIRFIIGGLLGVIALLLMFCGFYAISVLLKEKVGKYDKLFFIASIVFVSVGTLYHCVFAISAWLYNQLAEENIVLAKRISERFFTTFICVAFLAAISFIILSIIIFCVAIKGTWGKKRWVLINPLLFMGISIMVATVLPANAIING
;
A
#
# COMPACT_ATOMS: atom_id res chain seq x y z
N MET A 1 -25.85 -2.15 -7.71
CA MET A 1 -24.63 -2.42 -8.50
C MET A 1 -24.28 -3.91 -8.35
N THR A 2 -23.88 -4.61 -9.42
CA THR A 2 -23.56 -6.04 -9.36
C THR A 2 -22.18 -6.25 -8.74
N ILE A 3 -21.96 -7.39 -8.05
CA ILE A 3 -20.66 -7.78 -7.47
C ILE A 3 -19.53 -7.72 -8.52
N LYS A 4 -19.81 -8.16 -9.76
CA LYS A 4 -18.87 -8.10 -10.86
C LYS A 4 -18.39 -6.66 -11.17
N LYS A 5 -19.29 -5.68 -11.16
CA LYS A 5 -18.94 -4.26 -11.39
C LYS A 5 -18.07 -3.71 -10.25
N LEU A 6 -18.34 -4.11 -9.00
CA LEU A 6 -17.52 -3.74 -7.84
C LEU A 6 -16.08 -4.22 -7.98
N PHE A 7 -15.87 -5.44 -8.47
CA PHE A 7 -14.53 -5.96 -8.71
C PHE A 7 -13.80 -5.23 -9.85
N TYR A 8 -14.48 -4.86 -10.93
CA TYR A 8 -13.84 -4.06 -11.99
C TYR A 8 -13.39 -2.68 -11.48
N ILE A 9 -14.22 -2.03 -10.64
CA ILE A 9 -13.83 -0.76 -10.01
C ILE A 9 -12.61 -0.95 -9.12
N ALA A 10 -12.57 -2.02 -8.33
CA ALA A 10 -11.43 -2.31 -7.45
C ALA A 10 -10.15 -2.62 -8.23
N ILE A 11 -10.24 -3.33 -9.37
CA ILE A 11 -9.10 -3.58 -10.26
C ILE A 11 -8.56 -2.26 -10.80
N ALA A 12 -9.45 -1.36 -11.27
CA ALA A 12 -9.02 -0.03 -11.70
C ALA A 12 -8.35 0.74 -10.55
N GLY A 13 -8.89 0.66 -9.32
CA GLY A 13 -8.28 1.19 -8.11
C GLY A 13 -6.88 0.62 -7.88
N SER A 14 -6.69 -0.69 -8.01
CA SER A 14 -5.38 -1.33 -7.82
C SER A 14 -4.34 -0.86 -8.85
N VAL A 15 -4.74 -0.65 -10.10
CA VAL A 15 -3.86 -0.09 -11.13
C VAL A 15 -3.48 1.36 -10.80
N LEU A 16 -4.45 2.17 -10.36
CA LEU A 16 -4.16 3.55 -9.94
C LEU A 16 -3.26 3.60 -8.70
N CYS A 17 -3.42 2.67 -7.74
CA CYS A 17 -2.53 2.55 -6.58
C CYS A 17 -1.10 2.29 -7.03
N PHE A 18 -0.90 1.30 -7.88
CA PHE A 18 0.41 1.01 -8.45
C PHE A 18 1.02 2.23 -9.15
N CYS A 19 0.25 2.96 -9.98
CA CYS A 19 0.74 4.19 -10.60
C CYS A 19 1.11 5.26 -9.57
N GLY A 20 0.32 5.41 -8.51
CA GLY A 20 0.59 6.34 -7.40
C GLY A 20 1.88 5.98 -6.67
N ASP A 21 2.07 4.70 -6.33
CA ASP A 21 3.27 4.19 -5.65
C ASP A 21 4.52 4.37 -6.52
N MET A 22 4.42 4.13 -7.84
CA MET A 22 5.51 4.39 -8.77
C MET A 22 5.89 5.88 -8.83
N LEU A 23 4.93 6.79 -8.75
CA LEU A 23 5.21 8.21 -8.67
C LEU A 23 5.82 8.62 -7.33
N LEU A 24 5.43 8.01 -6.23
CA LEU A 24 5.92 8.33 -4.90
C LEU A 24 7.29 7.71 -4.59
N GLY A 25 7.52 6.46 -4.98
CA GLY A 25 8.65 5.67 -4.51
C GLY A 25 9.68 5.26 -5.59
N CYS A 26 9.35 5.39 -6.88
CA CYS A 26 10.24 4.89 -7.93
C CYS A 26 11.32 5.91 -8.31
N PHE A 27 12.46 5.83 -7.63
CA PHE A 27 13.66 6.64 -7.88
C PHE A 27 14.84 5.74 -8.22
N TYR A 28 15.74 6.21 -9.05
CA TYR A 28 16.92 5.48 -9.46
C TYR A 28 18.16 6.38 -9.42
N PRO A 29 19.32 5.92 -8.89
CA PRO A 29 19.55 4.65 -8.18
C PRO A 29 19.00 4.69 -6.74
N MET A 30 18.51 3.55 -6.25
CA MET A 30 18.11 3.43 -4.84
C MET A 30 19.28 2.93 -3.99
N GLU A 31 19.59 3.62 -2.91
CA GLU A 31 20.47 3.07 -1.89
C GLU A 31 19.78 1.89 -1.18
N LYS A 32 20.53 0.78 -1.00
CA LYS A 32 20.03 -0.35 -0.20
C LYS A 32 19.97 0.07 1.28
N VAL A 33 18.80 0.41 1.74
CA VAL A 33 18.53 0.58 3.17
C VAL A 33 17.91 -0.72 3.67
N GLY A 34 18.66 -1.54 4.40
CA GLY A 34 18.38 -2.83 5.05
C GLY A 34 16.96 -3.46 4.94
N ILE A 35 16.75 -4.62 5.52
CA ILE A 35 15.55 -5.49 5.41
C ILE A 35 14.20 -4.80 5.76
N PHE A 36 14.21 -3.64 6.40
CA PHE A 36 13.03 -2.90 6.80
C PHE A 36 12.87 -1.59 6.01
N HIS A 37 12.55 -1.69 4.71
CA HIS A 37 12.14 -0.56 3.88
C HIS A 37 10.75 0.02 4.24
N LEU A 38 10.35 -0.06 5.50
CA LEU A 38 9.12 0.56 5.99
C LEU A 38 9.23 2.10 6.11
N PHE A 39 10.45 2.63 5.96
CA PHE A 39 10.72 4.06 6.07
C PHE A 39 11.24 4.60 4.75
N PRO A 40 10.73 5.72 4.25
CA PRO A 40 11.33 6.38 3.11
C PRO A 40 12.75 6.82 3.47
N ALA A 41 13.73 6.29 2.78
CA ALA A 41 15.10 6.80 2.83
C ALA A 41 15.18 7.97 1.85
N PHE A 42 15.00 9.19 2.33
CA PHE A 42 15.13 10.38 1.50
C PHE A 42 16.61 10.55 1.08
N SER A 43 16.83 10.52 -0.21
CA SER A 43 18.14 10.65 -0.86
C SER A 43 18.17 11.85 -1.82
N GLU A 44 19.33 12.18 -2.36
CA GLU A 44 19.48 13.33 -3.27
C GLU A 44 18.58 13.24 -4.52
N GLU A 45 18.28 12.04 -4.98
CA GLU A 45 17.39 11.82 -6.13
C GLU A 45 15.99 12.39 -5.91
N TRP A 46 15.53 12.42 -4.66
CA TRP A 46 14.24 13.00 -4.30
C TRP A 46 14.23 14.52 -4.42
N SER A 47 15.37 15.18 -4.23
CA SER A 47 15.47 16.63 -4.42
C SER A 47 15.39 17.04 -5.89
N ASN A 48 15.85 16.17 -6.80
CA ASN A 48 15.83 16.40 -8.24
C ASN A 48 14.46 16.09 -8.88
N ALA A 49 13.52 15.51 -8.13
CA ALA A 49 12.20 15.21 -8.64
C ALA A 49 11.31 16.46 -8.67
N THR A 50 10.34 16.49 -9.58
CA THR A 50 9.35 17.59 -9.60
C THR A 50 8.38 17.45 -8.43
N SER A 51 8.14 18.54 -7.70
CA SER A 51 7.22 18.56 -6.53
C SER A 51 5.83 18.05 -6.86
N ILE A 52 5.32 18.34 -8.06
CA ILE A 52 3.99 17.92 -8.52
C ILE A 52 3.84 16.39 -8.58
N ARG A 53 4.95 15.66 -8.76
CA ARG A 53 4.99 14.19 -8.77
C ARG A 53 4.48 13.61 -7.46
N PHE A 54 4.91 14.16 -6.33
CA PHE A 54 4.51 13.71 -4.99
C PHE A 54 3.03 13.99 -4.72
N ILE A 55 2.54 15.16 -5.14
CA ILE A 55 1.14 15.54 -5.00
C ILE A 55 0.25 14.60 -5.81
N ILE A 56 0.59 14.38 -7.09
CA ILE A 56 -0.19 13.47 -7.97
C ILE A 56 -0.14 12.04 -7.44
N GLY A 57 1.03 11.54 -7.04
CA GLY A 57 1.18 10.20 -6.49
C GLY A 57 0.33 9.97 -5.24
N GLY A 58 0.36 10.94 -4.32
CA GLY A 58 -0.49 10.91 -3.12
C GLY A 58 -1.98 10.91 -3.44
N LEU A 59 -2.43 11.79 -4.33
CA LEU A 59 -3.84 11.86 -4.75
C LEU A 59 -4.31 10.58 -5.45
N LEU A 60 -3.48 10.00 -6.32
CA LEU A 60 -3.78 8.73 -6.96
C LEU A 60 -3.94 7.61 -5.94
N GLY A 61 -3.06 7.53 -4.94
CA GLY A 61 -3.18 6.55 -3.85
C GLY A 61 -4.47 6.70 -3.05
N VAL A 62 -4.86 7.94 -2.73
CA VAL A 62 -6.15 8.23 -2.05
C VAL A 62 -7.33 7.74 -2.86
N ILE A 63 -7.42 8.14 -4.15
CA ILE A 63 -8.51 7.74 -5.04
C ILE A 63 -8.51 6.22 -5.23
N ALA A 64 -7.35 5.62 -5.39
CA ALA A 64 -7.16 4.20 -5.58
C ALA A 64 -7.73 3.39 -4.41
N LEU A 65 -7.41 3.74 -3.18
CA LEU A 65 -7.91 3.04 -1.99
C LEU A 65 -9.42 3.15 -1.85
N LEU A 66 -10.01 4.30 -2.17
CA LEU A 66 -11.46 4.46 -2.20
C LEU A 66 -12.12 3.55 -3.25
N LEU A 67 -11.52 3.40 -4.44
CA LEU A 67 -12.01 2.47 -5.47
C LEU A 67 -11.80 1.02 -5.05
N MET A 68 -10.67 0.67 -4.43
CA MET A 68 -10.39 -0.68 -3.92
C MET A 68 -11.39 -1.10 -2.83
N PHE A 69 -11.93 -0.16 -2.06
CA PHE A 69 -12.98 -0.45 -1.07
C PHE A 69 -14.20 -1.14 -1.70
N CYS A 70 -14.54 -0.85 -2.96
CA CYS A 70 -15.61 -1.53 -3.67
C CYS A 70 -15.37 -3.06 -3.75
N GLY A 71 -14.12 -3.48 -3.95
CA GLY A 71 -13.73 -4.89 -3.96
C GLY A 71 -13.82 -5.54 -2.59
N PHE A 72 -13.33 -4.86 -1.56
CA PHE A 72 -13.46 -5.34 -0.18
C PHE A 72 -14.92 -5.49 0.23
N TYR A 73 -15.77 -4.53 -0.12
CA TYR A 73 -17.20 -4.63 0.10
C TYR A 73 -17.80 -5.85 -0.63
N ALA A 74 -17.45 -6.07 -1.90
CA ALA A 74 -17.90 -7.22 -2.66
C ALA A 74 -17.48 -8.55 -2.01
N ILE A 75 -16.24 -8.63 -1.50
CA ILE A 75 -15.76 -9.81 -0.77
C ILE A 75 -16.55 -10.00 0.52
N SER A 76 -16.83 -8.95 1.28
CA SER A 76 -17.65 -9.02 2.50
C SER A 76 -19.04 -9.59 2.23
N VAL A 77 -19.70 -9.15 1.14
CA VAL A 77 -20.99 -9.69 0.72
C VAL A 77 -20.89 -11.19 0.39
N LEU A 78 -19.87 -11.59 -0.38
CA LEU A 78 -19.63 -13.01 -0.71
C LEU A 78 -19.31 -13.86 0.52
N LEU A 79 -18.58 -13.31 1.50
CA LEU A 79 -18.32 -13.99 2.76
C LEU A 79 -19.63 -14.24 3.53
N LYS A 80 -20.50 -13.25 3.59
CA LYS A 80 -21.81 -13.38 4.23
C LYS A 80 -22.66 -14.47 3.55
N GLU A 81 -22.76 -14.45 2.25
CA GLU A 81 -23.61 -15.37 1.48
C GLU A 81 -23.08 -16.81 1.49
N LYS A 82 -21.77 -17.01 1.35
CA LYS A 82 -21.20 -18.34 1.11
C LYS A 82 -20.57 -18.98 2.35
N VAL A 83 -20.15 -18.18 3.31
CA VAL A 83 -19.42 -18.67 4.50
C VAL A 83 -20.23 -18.48 5.78
N GLY A 84 -21.05 -17.42 5.85
CA GLY A 84 -21.85 -17.04 7.01
C GLY A 84 -21.02 -16.63 8.22
N LYS A 85 -19.71 -16.43 8.04
CA LYS A 85 -18.76 -16.06 9.09
C LYS A 85 -17.73 -15.07 8.55
N TYR A 86 -17.12 -14.32 9.45
CA TYR A 86 -16.04 -13.37 9.17
C TYR A 86 -16.41 -12.15 8.31
N ASP A 87 -17.61 -12.07 7.75
CA ASP A 87 -18.08 -10.95 6.93
C ASP A 87 -17.98 -9.61 7.65
N LYS A 88 -18.46 -9.53 8.89
CA LYS A 88 -18.39 -8.31 9.72
C LYS A 88 -16.96 -7.92 10.05
N LEU A 89 -16.12 -8.89 10.48
CA LEU A 89 -14.73 -8.63 10.82
C LEU A 89 -13.97 -8.17 9.56
N PHE A 90 -14.18 -8.84 8.44
CA PHE A 90 -13.58 -8.47 7.17
C PHE A 90 -13.99 -7.06 6.73
N PHE A 91 -15.27 -6.73 6.86
CA PHE A 91 -15.79 -5.40 6.51
C PHE A 91 -15.20 -4.30 7.38
N ILE A 92 -15.16 -4.49 8.72
CA ILE A 92 -14.55 -3.53 9.65
C ILE A 92 -13.06 -3.36 9.35
N ALA A 93 -12.31 -4.46 9.17
CA ALA A 93 -10.90 -4.41 8.84
C ALA A 93 -10.66 -3.70 7.50
N SER A 94 -11.57 -3.85 6.53
CA SER A 94 -11.51 -3.15 5.24
C SER A 94 -11.69 -1.64 5.39
N ILE A 95 -12.63 -1.21 6.21
CA ILE A 95 -12.83 0.23 6.51
C ILE A 95 -11.56 0.80 7.15
N VAL A 96 -11.04 0.11 8.17
CA VAL A 96 -9.81 0.55 8.86
C VAL A 96 -8.66 0.61 7.86
N PHE A 97 -8.44 -0.44 7.06
CA PHE A 97 -7.37 -0.50 6.07
C PHE A 97 -7.44 0.65 5.06
N VAL A 98 -8.62 0.89 4.49
CA VAL A 98 -8.80 1.97 3.50
C VAL A 98 -8.60 3.34 4.13
N SER A 99 -9.17 3.59 5.31
CA SER A 99 -9.05 4.88 5.99
C SER A 99 -7.61 5.19 6.39
N VAL A 100 -6.94 4.21 7.01
CA VAL A 100 -5.56 4.36 7.48
C VAL A 100 -4.57 4.33 6.32
N GLY A 101 -4.81 3.51 5.30
CA GLY A 101 -4.01 3.49 4.08
C GLY A 101 -4.08 4.81 3.32
N THR A 102 -5.27 5.42 3.22
CA THR A 102 -5.44 6.75 2.64
C THR A 102 -4.62 7.79 3.40
N LEU A 103 -4.69 7.77 4.74
CA LEU A 103 -3.89 8.67 5.58
C LEU A 103 -2.38 8.40 5.38
N TYR A 104 -1.97 7.14 5.26
CA TYR A 104 -0.58 6.77 5.00
C TYR A 104 -0.06 7.35 3.68
N HIS A 105 -0.84 7.25 2.58
CA HIS A 105 -0.47 7.87 1.30
C HIS A 105 -0.34 9.39 1.42
N CYS A 106 -1.23 10.05 2.16
CA CYS A 106 -1.12 11.49 2.41
C CYS A 106 0.16 11.83 3.20
N VAL A 107 0.43 11.12 4.29
CA VAL A 107 1.62 11.35 5.13
C VAL A 107 2.89 11.13 4.32
N PHE A 108 2.95 10.07 3.54
CA PHE A 108 4.11 9.77 2.69
C PHE A 108 4.31 10.86 1.63
N ALA A 109 3.26 11.23 0.91
CA ALA A 109 3.33 12.26 -0.13
C ALA A 109 3.75 13.63 0.43
N ILE A 110 3.21 14.02 1.60
CA ILE A 110 3.57 15.27 2.28
C ILE A 110 5.04 15.22 2.74
N SER A 111 5.49 14.10 3.30
CA SER A 111 6.89 13.93 3.72
C SER A 111 7.85 14.08 2.54
N ALA A 112 7.52 13.45 1.41
CA ALA A 112 8.32 13.50 0.19
C ALA A 112 8.34 14.89 -0.43
N TRP A 113 7.19 15.55 -0.49
CA TRP A 113 7.08 16.92 -0.97
C TRP A 113 7.86 17.89 -0.07
N LEU A 114 7.73 17.76 1.25
CA LEU A 114 8.42 18.59 2.22
C LEU A 114 9.95 18.45 2.08
N TYR A 115 10.43 17.21 1.92
CA TYR A 115 11.84 16.97 1.64
C TYR A 115 12.29 17.69 0.36
N ASN A 116 11.56 17.54 -0.72
CA ASN A 116 11.88 18.15 -2.01
C ASN A 116 11.94 19.69 -1.90
N GLN A 117 11.00 20.33 -1.21
CA GLN A 117 10.99 21.78 -1.05
C GLN A 117 12.15 22.33 -0.19
N LEU A 118 12.53 21.61 0.86
CA LEU A 118 13.58 22.05 1.78
C LEU A 118 14.99 21.67 1.30
N ALA A 119 15.12 20.69 0.43
CA ALA A 119 16.41 20.18 -0.01
C ALA A 119 17.20 21.20 -0.85
N GLU A 120 16.52 22.10 -1.55
CA GLU A 120 17.14 23.20 -2.29
C GLU A 120 17.94 24.15 -1.38
N GLU A 121 17.46 24.35 -0.15
CA GLU A 121 18.14 25.22 0.83
C GLU A 121 19.15 24.45 1.67
N ASN A 122 18.74 23.31 2.23
CA ASN A 122 19.60 22.50 3.10
C ASN A 122 19.14 21.03 3.13
N ILE A 123 19.85 20.17 2.46
CA ILE A 123 19.52 18.75 2.32
C ILE A 123 19.51 17.98 3.66
N VAL A 124 20.41 18.34 4.59
CA VAL A 124 20.50 17.70 5.91
C VAL A 124 19.28 18.08 6.76
N LEU A 125 18.90 19.34 6.72
CA LEU A 125 17.70 19.85 7.42
C LEU A 125 16.44 19.25 6.82
N ALA A 126 16.33 19.19 5.49
CA ALA A 126 15.23 18.59 4.75
C ALA A 126 15.01 17.13 5.17
N LYS A 127 16.08 16.34 5.17
CA LYS A 127 16.04 14.93 5.59
C LYS A 127 15.55 14.80 7.02
N ARG A 128 16.14 15.52 7.95
CA ARG A 128 15.76 15.49 9.37
C ARG A 128 14.29 15.85 9.61
N ILE A 129 13.79 16.90 8.95
CA ILE A 129 12.39 17.36 9.14
C ILE A 129 11.43 16.35 8.54
N SER A 130 11.67 15.88 7.32
CA SER A 130 10.78 14.97 6.61
C SER A 130 10.72 13.59 7.26
N GLU A 131 11.85 13.04 7.70
CA GLU A 131 11.91 11.79 8.46
C GLU A 131 11.19 11.93 9.81
N ARG A 132 11.39 13.04 10.51
CA ARG A 132 10.71 13.31 11.78
C ARG A 132 9.20 13.44 11.59
N PHE A 133 8.76 14.13 10.54
CA PHE A 133 7.34 14.23 10.19
C PHE A 133 6.77 12.84 9.94
N PHE A 134 7.38 12.05 9.06
CA PHE A 134 6.93 10.69 8.75
C PHE A 134 6.89 9.80 9.99
N THR A 135 7.94 9.78 10.81
CA THR A 135 8.02 8.95 12.02
C THR A 135 7.01 9.34 13.09
N THR A 136 6.58 10.61 13.14
CA THR A 136 5.50 11.04 14.04
C THR A 136 4.18 10.31 13.74
N PHE A 137 3.93 9.97 12.48
CA PHE A 137 2.74 9.27 12.03
C PHE A 137 2.96 7.76 11.78
N ILE A 138 4.06 7.18 12.25
CA ILE A 138 4.39 5.77 11.97
C ILE A 138 3.32 4.78 12.45
N CYS A 139 2.55 5.12 13.48
CA CYS A 139 1.43 4.30 13.94
C CYS A 139 0.38 4.06 12.85
N VAL A 140 0.26 4.98 11.88
CA VAL A 140 -0.65 4.84 10.72
C VAL A 140 -0.21 3.66 9.85
N ALA A 141 1.09 3.53 9.58
CA ALA A 141 1.65 2.41 8.81
C ALA A 141 1.41 1.07 9.52
N PHE A 142 1.62 1.01 10.83
CA PHE A 142 1.37 -0.21 11.63
C PHE A 142 -0.10 -0.60 11.62
N LEU A 143 -1.02 0.35 11.77
CA LEU A 143 -2.46 0.07 11.72
C LEU A 143 -2.89 -0.42 10.33
N ALA A 144 -2.35 0.15 9.26
CA ALA A 144 -2.60 -0.32 7.90
C ALA A 144 -2.09 -1.77 7.72
N ALA A 145 -0.87 -2.06 8.17
CA ALA A 145 -0.29 -3.40 8.10
C ALA A 145 -1.10 -4.44 8.89
N ILE A 146 -1.50 -4.13 10.12
CA ILE A 146 -2.34 -5.02 10.95
C ILE A 146 -3.66 -5.30 10.26
N SER A 147 -4.34 -4.27 9.74
CA SER A 147 -5.61 -4.42 9.03
C SER A 147 -5.46 -5.28 7.78
N PHE A 148 -4.39 -5.08 7.00
CA PHE A 148 -4.06 -5.89 5.84
C PHE A 148 -3.80 -7.35 6.19
N ILE A 149 -3.08 -7.63 7.29
CA ILE A 149 -2.83 -8.98 7.78
C ILE A 149 -4.16 -9.66 8.15
N ILE A 150 -5.06 -8.97 8.88
CA ILE A 150 -6.38 -9.52 9.23
C ILE A 150 -7.18 -9.89 7.98
N LEU A 151 -7.25 -8.99 6.98
CA LEU A 151 -7.94 -9.24 5.72
C LEU A 151 -7.35 -10.47 5.01
N SER A 152 -6.04 -10.55 4.94
CA SER A 152 -5.33 -11.65 4.28
C SER A 152 -5.51 -12.99 4.97
N ILE A 153 -5.49 -13.02 6.31
CA ILE A 153 -5.75 -14.24 7.09
C ILE A 153 -7.18 -14.74 6.86
N ILE A 154 -8.17 -13.85 6.83
CA ILE A 154 -9.56 -14.24 6.58
C ILE A 154 -9.69 -14.88 5.20
N ILE A 155 -9.14 -14.23 4.16
CA ILE A 155 -9.16 -14.75 2.78
C ILE A 155 -8.46 -16.11 2.72
N PHE A 156 -7.29 -16.25 3.37
CA PHE A 156 -6.53 -17.48 3.42
C PHE A 156 -7.31 -18.62 4.07
N CYS A 157 -7.92 -18.38 5.24
CA CYS A 157 -8.72 -19.38 5.95
C CYS A 157 -9.93 -19.85 5.12
N VAL A 158 -10.59 -18.93 4.41
CA VAL A 158 -11.74 -19.25 3.57
C VAL A 158 -11.31 -20.03 2.32
N ALA A 159 -10.18 -19.66 1.72
CA ALA A 159 -9.64 -20.33 0.54
C ALA A 159 -9.18 -21.75 0.83
N ILE A 160 -8.47 -22.00 1.95
CA ILE A 160 -8.04 -23.35 2.38
C ILE A 160 -9.23 -24.28 2.62
N LYS A 161 -10.30 -23.75 3.23
CA LYS A 161 -11.52 -24.54 3.47
C LYS A 161 -12.26 -24.91 2.18
N GLY A 162 -11.84 -24.37 1.05
CA GLY A 162 -12.45 -24.63 -0.25
C GLY A 162 -13.87 -24.07 -0.41
N THR A 163 -14.28 -23.16 0.48
CA THR A 163 -15.62 -22.60 0.52
C THR A 163 -15.95 -21.78 -0.75
N TRP A 164 -14.93 -21.28 -1.45
CA TRP A 164 -15.05 -20.60 -2.75
C TRP A 164 -14.75 -21.50 -3.95
N GLY A 165 -14.80 -22.82 -3.77
CA GLY A 165 -14.80 -23.82 -4.84
C GLY A 165 -13.43 -24.41 -5.20
N LYS A 166 -12.32 -23.71 -5.15
CA LYS A 166 -11.00 -24.24 -5.54
C LYS A 166 -9.91 -23.81 -4.55
N LYS A 167 -9.26 -24.78 -3.89
CA LYS A 167 -8.16 -24.54 -2.92
C LYS A 167 -6.98 -23.76 -3.52
N ARG A 168 -6.76 -23.79 -4.83
CA ARG A 168 -5.69 -23.05 -5.52
C ARG A 168 -5.83 -21.52 -5.41
N TRP A 169 -7.00 -20.99 -5.00
CA TRP A 169 -7.14 -19.55 -4.69
C TRP A 169 -6.29 -19.10 -3.49
N VAL A 170 -5.77 -20.03 -2.68
CA VAL A 170 -4.77 -19.74 -1.65
C VAL A 170 -3.52 -19.11 -2.25
N LEU A 171 -3.15 -19.46 -3.48
CA LEU A 171 -1.98 -18.93 -4.18
C LEU A 171 -2.11 -17.44 -4.54
N ILE A 172 -3.32 -16.87 -4.50
CA ILE A 172 -3.58 -15.45 -4.77
C ILE A 172 -3.66 -14.66 -3.45
N ASN A 173 -3.15 -15.22 -2.36
CA ASN A 173 -3.18 -14.55 -1.08
C ASN A 173 -2.20 -13.36 -1.04
N PRO A 174 -2.65 -12.14 -0.64
CA PRO A 174 -1.77 -10.97 -0.58
C PRO A 174 -0.54 -11.14 0.31
N LEU A 175 -0.63 -11.90 1.41
CA LEU A 175 0.52 -12.18 2.28
C LEU A 175 1.57 -13.06 1.57
N LEU A 176 1.14 -14.00 0.72
CA LEU A 176 2.06 -14.80 -0.08
C LEU A 176 2.79 -13.92 -1.09
N PHE A 177 2.06 -13.04 -1.80
CA PHE A 177 2.66 -12.09 -2.72
C PHE A 177 3.63 -11.13 -2.02
N MET A 178 3.25 -10.60 -0.86
CA MET A 178 4.13 -9.76 -0.05
C MET A 178 5.40 -10.51 0.37
N GLY A 179 5.27 -11.74 0.84
CA GLY A 179 6.42 -12.59 1.19
C GLY A 179 7.36 -12.85 0.02
N ILE A 180 6.80 -13.14 -1.17
CA ILE A 180 7.57 -13.32 -2.40
C ILE A 180 8.26 -12.00 -2.80
N SER A 181 7.57 -10.88 -2.74
CA SER A 181 8.13 -9.56 -3.07
C SER A 181 9.29 -9.19 -2.15
N ILE A 182 9.16 -9.42 -0.83
CA ILE A 182 10.25 -9.22 0.13
C ILE A 182 11.44 -10.12 -0.21
N MET A 183 11.20 -11.40 -0.49
CA MET A 183 12.26 -12.34 -0.86
C MET A 183 12.97 -11.91 -2.15
N VAL A 184 12.22 -11.49 -3.16
CA VAL A 184 12.77 -11.01 -4.44
C VAL A 184 13.61 -9.74 -4.21
N ALA A 185 13.10 -8.79 -3.43
CA ALA A 185 13.81 -7.55 -3.13
C ALA A 185 15.11 -7.77 -2.33
N THR A 186 15.20 -8.86 -1.53
CA THR A 186 16.45 -9.19 -0.80
C THR A 186 17.49 -9.87 -1.65
N VAL A 187 17.10 -10.58 -2.72
CA VAL A 187 18.01 -11.38 -3.56
C VAL A 187 18.46 -10.60 -4.79
N LEU A 188 17.57 -9.82 -5.40
CA LEU A 188 17.88 -9.05 -6.60
C LEU A 188 18.63 -7.74 -6.28
N PRO A 189 19.44 -7.24 -7.22
CA PRO A 189 20.11 -5.96 -7.06
C PRO A 189 19.08 -4.84 -6.89
N ALA A 190 19.41 -3.86 -6.07
CA ALA A 190 18.57 -2.71 -5.83
C ALA A 190 18.32 -1.95 -7.13
N ASN A 191 17.07 -1.81 -7.52
CA ASN A 191 16.63 -0.92 -8.59
C ASN A 191 15.23 -0.40 -8.27
N ALA A 192 14.83 0.69 -8.94
CA ALA A 192 13.59 1.38 -8.68
C ALA A 192 12.32 0.52 -8.90
N ILE A 193 12.39 -0.50 -9.75
CA ILE A 193 11.24 -1.38 -10.05
C ILE A 193 11.06 -2.44 -8.97
N ILE A 194 12.17 -2.92 -8.38
CA ILE A 194 12.16 -4.04 -7.42
C ILE A 194 11.97 -3.55 -6.00
N ASN A 195 12.50 -2.37 -5.68
CA ASN A 195 12.55 -1.81 -4.32
C ASN A 195 11.60 -0.59 -4.15
N GLY A 196 10.89 -0.21 -5.20
CA GLY A 196 9.90 0.86 -5.18
C GLY A 196 8.55 0.47 -4.58
#